data_661bd35d4916e53530820b9a78db955b
#
_entry.id   661bd35d4916e53530820b9a78db955b
#
_cell.length_a   1.000
_cell.length_b   1.000
_cell.length_c   1.000
_cell.angle_alpha   90.00
_cell.angle_beta   90.00
_cell.angle_gamma   90.00
#
_symmetry.space_group_name_H-M   'P 1'
#
loop_
_entity.id
_entity.type
_entity.pdbx_description
1 polymer ?
#
loop_
_entity_poly.entity_id
_entity_poly.type
_entity_poly.pdbx_seq_one_letter_code
_entity_poly.pdbx_strand_id
1 'polypeptide(L)'
;MNTANLQLKGLIMAMASICDAIVEKELLTRAEIDAALSNAQKAVEEDDDHELSGANLAAILFPIRVLQLAGDAGRKGEGATFSDYAKLVGKLG
;
A
#
# COMPACT_ATOMS: atom_id res chain seq x y z
N MET A 1 13.64 16.15 5.74
CA MET A 1 12.91 14.88 5.64
C MET A 1 13.89 13.72 5.80
N ASN A 2 13.51 12.71 6.54
CA ASN A 2 14.34 11.56 6.84
C ASN A 2 14.59 10.72 5.57
N THR A 3 15.82 10.28 5.37
CA THR A 3 16.20 9.45 4.21
C THR A 3 15.35 8.18 4.15
N ALA A 4 15.07 7.55 5.30
CA ALA A 4 14.24 6.34 5.35
C ALA A 4 12.82 6.61 4.85
N ASN A 5 12.25 7.77 5.16
CA ASN A 5 10.92 8.14 4.67
C ASN A 5 10.91 8.35 3.17
N LEU A 6 11.97 8.91 2.63
CA LEU A 6 12.09 9.08 1.17
C LEU A 6 12.22 7.73 0.47
N GLN A 7 12.99 6.82 1.04
CA GLN A 7 13.14 5.48 0.51
C GLN A 7 11.82 4.72 0.56
N LEU A 8 11.07 4.86 1.66
CA LEU A 8 9.76 4.24 1.81
C LEU A 8 8.78 4.77 0.76
N LYS A 9 8.79 6.08 0.53
CA LYS A 9 7.94 6.68 -0.50
C LYS A 9 8.25 6.07 -1.87
N GLY A 10 9.53 5.95 -2.21
CA GLY A 10 9.92 5.34 -3.48
C GLY A 10 9.47 3.90 -3.59
N LEU A 11 9.59 3.13 -2.51
CA LEU A 11 9.17 1.73 -2.49
C LEU A 11 7.65 1.61 -2.67
N ILE A 12 6.87 2.43 -1.99
CA ILE A 12 5.41 2.43 -2.13
C ILE A 12 5.02 2.75 -3.57
N MET A 13 5.66 3.76 -4.17
CA MET A 13 5.37 4.13 -5.55
C MET A 13 5.73 3.02 -6.53
N ALA A 14 6.86 2.35 -6.30
CA ALA A 14 7.27 1.21 -7.13
C ALA A 14 6.27 0.07 -7.03
N MET A 15 5.83 -0.27 -5.82
CA MET A 15 4.84 -1.33 -5.62
C MET A 15 3.50 -0.96 -6.25
N ALA A 16 3.10 0.30 -6.12
CA ALA A 16 1.86 0.77 -6.75
C ALA A 16 1.93 0.64 -8.27
N SER A 17 3.07 0.99 -8.87
CA SER A 17 3.26 0.86 -10.31
C SER A 17 3.23 -0.60 -10.75
N ILE A 18 3.82 -1.50 -9.96
CA ILE A 18 3.77 -2.94 -10.24
C ILE A 18 2.33 -3.44 -10.17
N CYS A 19 1.57 -3.03 -9.16
CA CYS A 19 0.16 -3.41 -9.04
C CYS A 19 -0.65 -2.93 -10.24
N ASP A 20 -0.43 -1.69 -10.67
CA ASP A 20 -1.11 -1.15 -11.84
C ASP A 20 -0.79 -1.97 -13.10
N ALA A 21 0.49 -2.33 -13.28
CA ALA A 21 0.92 -3.12 -14.44
C ALA A 21 0.29 -4.50 -14.44
N ILE A 22 0.21 -5.14 -13.27
CA ILE A 22 -0.39 -6.47 -13.12
C ILE A 22 -1.87 -6.44 -13.51
N VAL A 23 -2.58 -5.42 -13.04
CA VAL A 23 -4.01 -5.26 -13.37
C VAL A 23 -4.18 -4.95 -14.85
N GLU A 24 -3.36 -4.05 -15.39
CA GLU A 24 -3.42 -3.65 -16.79
C GLU A 24 -3.16 -4.83 -17.73
N LYS A 25 -2.27 -5.74 -17.35
CA LYS A 25 -1.98 -6.95 -18.11
C LYS A 25 -2.99 -8.07 -17.87
N GLU A 26 -4.00 -7.81 -17.04
CA GLU A 26 -5.05 -8.77 -16.73
C GLU A 26 -4.54 -10.05 -16.07
N LEU A 27 -3.41 -9.97 -15.39
CA LEU A 27 -2.88 -11.12 -14.64
C LEU A 27 -3.63 -11.32 -13.34
N LEU A 28 -4.02 -10.22 -12.68
CA LEU A 28 -4.85 -10.23 -11.48
C LEU A 28 -5.84 -9.08 -11.57
N THR A 29 -6.98 -9.24 -10.92
CA THR A 29 -7.94 -8.14 -10.78
C THR A 29 -7.53 -7.28 -9.59
N ARG A 30 -8.10 -6.07 -9.51
CA ARG A 30 -7.88 -5.22 -8.33
C ARG A 30 -8.41 -5.88 -7.07
N ALA A 31 -9.50 -6.64 -7.17
CA ALA A 31 -10.03 -7.37 -6.03
C ALA A 31 -9.03 -8.42 -5.53
N GLU A 32 -8.33 -9.09 -6.44
CA GLU A 32 -7.32 -10.07 -6.06
C GLU A 32 -6.11 -9.40 -5.40
N ILE A 33 -5.71 -8.23 -5.88
CA ILE A 33 -4.64 -7.45 -5.27
C ILE A 33 -5.07 -6.98 -3.87
N ASP A 34 -6.31 -6.51 -3.73
CA ASP A 34 -6.84 -6.10 -2.42
C ASP A 34 -6.83 -7.27 -1.43
N ALA A 35 -7.17 -8.47 -1.90
CA ALA A 35 -7.13 -9.65 -1.06
C ALA A 35 -5.70 -9.96 -0.61
N ALA A 36 -4.72 -9.82 -1.50
CA ALA A 36 -3.33 -10.02 -1.16
C ALA A 36 -2.85 -8.98 -0.12
N LEU A 37 -3.26 -7.73 -0.28
CA LEU A 37 -2.90 -6.67 0.67
C LEU A 37 -3.55 -6.92 2.03
N SER A 38 -4.79 -7.42 2.06
CA SER A 38 -5.46 -7.78 3.30
C SER A 38 -4.75 -8.94 3.99
N ASN A 39 -4.25 -9.90 3.23
CA ASN A 39 -3.46 -10.99 3.78
C ASN A 39 -2.15 -10.48 4.39
N ALA A 40 -1.51 -9.51 3.74
CA ALA A 40 -0.30 -8.89 4.28
C ALA A 40 -0.59 -8.16 5.59
N GLN A 41 -1.71 -7.44 5.65
CA GLN A 41 -2.14 -6.76 6.86
C GLN A 41 -2.34 -7.74 8.01
N LYS A 42 -3.05 -8.84 7.75
CA LYS A 42 -3.28 -9.88 8.75
C LYS A 42 -1.97 -10.50 9.23
N ALA A 43 -1.05 -10.75 8.31
CA ALA A 43 0.24 -11.33 8.67
C ALA A 43 1.01 -10.42 9.64
N VAL A 44 0.96 -9.11 9.42
CA VAL A 44 1.59 -8.15 10.32
C VAL A 44 0.90 -8.14 11.67
N GLU A 45 -0.44 -8.11 11.69
CA GLU A 45 -1.23 -8.06 12.92
C GLU A 45 -1.08 -9.33 13.76
N GLU A 46 -0.88 -10.47 13.11
CA GLU A 46 -0.74 -11.76 13.77
C GLU A 46 0.71 -12.12 14.08
N ASP A 47 1.66 -11.28 13.69
CA ASP A 47 3.06 -11.51 14.00
C ASP A 47 3.25 -11.53 15.53
N ASP A 48 3.88 -12.59 16.01
CA ASP A 48 4.06 -12.82 17.44
C ASP A 48 5.12 -11.94 18.08
N ASP A 49 5.66 -10.98 17.37
CA ASP A 49 6.57 -10.00 17.94
C ASP A 49 5.80 -9.01 18.79
N HIS A 50 5.37 -9.45 19.96
CA HIS A 50 4.49 -8.71 20.85
C HIS A 50 5.10 -7.46 21.48
N GLU A 51 6.35 -7.18 21.16
CA GLU A 51 7.01 -6.01 21.70
C GLU A 51 6.71 -4.73 20.94
N LEU A 52 6.02 -4.85 19.81
CA LEU A 52 5.67 -3.69 19.03
C LEU A 52 4.57 -2.88 19.72
N SER A 53 4.83 -1.60 19.93
CA SER A 53 3.81 -0.68 20.42
C SER A 53 2.76 -0.47 19.34
N GLY A 54 1.60 0.08 19.73
CA GLY A 54 0.56 0.44 18.77
C GLY A 54 1.07 1.39 17.69
N ALA A 55 1.95 2.33 18.06
CA ALA A 55 2.54 3.28 17.11
C ALA A 55 3.44 2.56 16.09
N ASN A 56 4.24 1.59 16.55
CA ASN A 56 5.10 0.82 15.66
C ASN A 56 4.28 -0.06 14.72
N LEU A 57 3.21 -0.66 15.21
CA LEU A 57 2.31 -1.45 14.39
C LEU A 57 1.68 -0.59 13.30
N ALA A 58 1.19 0.60 13.67
CA ALA A 58 0.60 1.53 12.70
C ALA A 58 1.62 1.94 11.62
N ALA A 59 2.87 2.12 12.02
CA ALA A 59 3.95 2.48 11.08
C ALA A 59 4.19 1.36 10.06
N ILE A 60 4.20 0.11 10.52
CA ILE A 60 4.39 -1.04 9.63
C ILE A 60 3.20 -1.18 8.68
N LEU A 61 1.98 -0.93 9.16
CA LEU A 61 0.76 -1.06 8.36
C LEU A 61 0.58 0.10 7.37
N PHE A 62 1.25 1.22 7.59
CA PHE A 62 1.06 2.43 6.77
C PHE A 62 1.19 2.17 5.27
N PRO A 63 2.29 1.59 4.76
CA PRO A 63 2.42 1.35 3.32
C PRO A 63 1.36 0.39 2.78
N ILE A 64 0.94 -0.59 3.57
CA ILE A 64 -0.10 -1.52 3.15
C ILE A 64 -1.42 -0.78 2.99
N ARG A 65 -1.75 0.10 3.95
CA ARG A 65 -2.98 0.89 3.90
C ARG A 65 -3.00 1.87 2.74
N VAL A 66 -1.85 2.46 2.42
CA VAL A 66 -1.75 3.35 1.26
C VAL A 66 -2.13 2.59 -0.02
N LEU A 67 -1.59 1.40 -0.19
CA LEU A 67 -1.89 0.58 -1.37
C LEU A 67 -3.35 0.14 -1.41
N GLN A 68 -3.94 -0.19 -0.26
CA GLN A 68 -5.35 -0.56 -0.18
C GLN A 68 -6.25 0.61 -0.61
N LEU A 69 -5.97 1.82 -0.12
CA LEU A 69 -6.74 3.00 -0.46
C LEU A 69 -6.62 3.35 -1.94
N ALA A 70 -5.44 3.22 -2.49
CA ALA A 70 -5.21 3.45 -3.91
C ALA A 70 -6.03 2.48 -4.76
N GLY A 71 -6.11 1.22 -4.34
CA GLY A 71 -6.92 0.22 -5.03
C GLY A 71 -8.39 0.56 -5.00
N ASP A 72 -8.89 1.03 -3.86
CA ASP A 72 -10.30 1.43 -3.73
C ASP A 72 -10.63 2.61 -4.64
N ALA A 73 -9.77 3.61 -4.69
CA ALA A 73 -9.97 4.77 -5.55
C ALA A 73 -10.01 4.37 -7.02
N GLY A 74 -9.09 3.50 -7.44
CA GLY A 74 -9.06 2.99 -8.81
C GLY A 74 -10.31 2.21 -9.16
N ARG A 75 -10.79 1.38 -8.23
CA ARG A 75 -11.98 0.56 -8.45
C ARG A 75 -13.25 1.39 -8.59
N LYS A 76 -13.30 2.53 -7.92
CA LYS A 76 -14.46 3.43 -8.00
C LYS A 76 -14.48 4.28 -9.26
N GLY A 77 -13.49 4.12 -10.12
CA GLY A 77 -13.45 4.87 -11.37
C GLY A 77 -13.11 6.34 -11.20
N GLU A 78 -12.40 6.68 -10.15
CA GLU A 78 -12.04 8.07 -9.86
C GLU A 78 -10.82 8.55 -10.66
N GLY A 79 -10.33 7.72 -11.58
CA GLY A 79 -9.23 8.09 -12.46
C GLY A 79 -7.84 8.05 -11.81
N ALA A 80 -7.76 7.77 -10.52
CA ALA A 80 -6.50 7.69 -9.82
C ALA A 80 -5.95 6.27 -9.90
N THR A 81 -4.67 6.15 -10.18
CA THR A 81 -3.95 4.88 -10.12
C THR A 81 -3.39 4.66 -8.71
N PHE A 82 -2.88 3.45 -8.44
CA PHE A 82 -2.15 3.19 -7.21
C PHE A 82 -1.00 4.18 -7.04
N SER A 83 -0.24 4.43 -8.12
CA SER A 83 0.91 5.33 -8.08
C SER A 83 0.50 6.76 -7.73
N ASP A 84 -0.59 7.25 -8.32
CA ASP A 84 -1.09 8.60 -8.05
C ASP A 84 -1.48 8.75 -6.59
N TYR A 85 -2.18 7.76 -6.05
CA TYR A 85 -2.65 7.81 -4.67
C TYR A 85 -1.52 7.71 -3.67
N ALA A 86 -0.58 6.80 -3.92
CA ALA A 86 0.59 6.65 -3.07
C ALA A 86 1.41 7.94 -3.02
N LYS A 87 1.53 8.61 -4.16
CA LYS A 87 2.22 9.90 -4.27
C LYS A 87 1.53 10.98 -3.44
N LEU A 88 0.20 11.03 -3.51
CA LEU A 88 -0.59 11.99 -2.74
C LEU A 88 -0.44 11.77 -1.25
N VAL A 89 -0.61 10.55 -0.78
CA VAL A 89 -0.48 10.22 0.64
C VAL A 89 0.93 10.49 1.13
N GLY A 90 1.94 10.22 0.31
CA GLY A 90 3.32 10.49 0.66
C GLY A 90 3.60 11.96 0.92
N LYS A 91 2.85 12.87 0.29
CA LYS A 91 2.99 14.32 0.55
C LYS A 91 2.34 14.75 1.86
N LEU A 92 1.36 14.00 2.33
CA LEU A 92 0.63 14.31 3.54
C LEU A 92 1.30 13.75 4.79
N GLY A 93 2.08 12.72 4.60
CA GLY A 93 2.78 12.05 5.67
C GLY A 93 4.21 12.49 5.79
#